data_df0f64e577b93304dd7b29b7276c870a
#
_entry.id   df0f64e577b93304dd7b29b7276c870a
#
_cell.length_a   1.000
_cell.length_b   1.000
_cell.length_c   1.000
_cell.angle_alpha   90.00
_cell.angle_beta   90.00
_cell.angle_gamma   90.00
#
_symmetry.space_group_name_H-M   'P 1'
#
loop_
_entity.id
_entity.type
_entity.pdbx_description
1 polymer ?
#
loop_
_entity_poly.entity_id
_entity_poly.type
_entity_poly.pdbx_seq_one_letter_code
_entity_poly.pdbx_strand_id
1 'polypeptide(L)'
;MKVIFKSIIVAASAGFLLAGCGSGPKDGEYVIQLLTTNDVHGTYFDSTYVGNGVKKSLLAVKPIVDSVRAAAGADKVVFIDAGDCLQGDNAAYYFNYVDTLSPHVYPRLAAYMGYDAVTVGNHDIETGHKVYDRIARDLESHGIPFLAGNAIRTDNGEPYFPLYKIYKKGGLKVAVLGFTNANMKNWLSEKLWSGMTFESLVPLVQEDVDKVRAKEKPDVVIVSVHSGTGPGDGSMLEGQGMDLYKSLRGVDFVVCSHDHRPFVTCCDSIGLINSGSHCRFVGHGTVNVTVKDGKVVSKTHSTELIPVDPHRIDTQMERDFYEDYQAVQVFTTQEVGELKVDMRTRDAYKGMCDYVNLVHTLCLGCAP
;
A
#
# COMPACT_ATOMS: atom_id res chain seq x y z
N MET A 1 42.69 52.18 -57.75
CA MET A 1 42.54 50.75 -58.06
C MET A 1 42.39 50.00 -56.71
N LYS A 2 41.19 49.68 -56.27
CA LYS A 2 40.94 48.91 -55.03
C LYS A 2 40.59 47.48 -55.40
N VAL A 3 41.43 46.56 -54.96
CA VAL A 3 41.20 45.11 -55.16
C VAL A 3 40.38 44.65 -53.99
N ILE A 4 39.18 44.07 -54.29
CA ILE A 4 38.26 43.48 -53.29
C ILE A 4 38.58 42.01 -53.26
N PHE A 5 39.10 41.51 -52.10
CA PHE A 5 39.19 40.09 -51.82
C PHE A 5 37.83 39.60 -51.36
N LYS A 6 37.22 38.67 -52.10
CA LYS A 6 36.07 37.90 -51.64
C LYS A 6 36.56 36.67 -50.92
N SER A 7 36.36 36.63 -49.59
CA SER A 7 36.56 35.42 -48.78
C SER A 7 35.34 34.51 -48.91
N ILE A 8 35.54 33.33 -49.39
CA ILE A 8 34.52 32.24 -49.43
C ILE A 8 34.61 31.53 -48.09
N ILE A 9 33.55 31.70 -47.24
CA ILE A 9 33.38 30.91 -46.04
C ILE A 9 32.69 29.61 -46.40
N VAL A 10 33.43 28.50 -46.36
CA VAL A 10 32.86 27.14 -46.46
C VAL A 10 32.34 26.79 -45.05
N ALA A 11 31.03 26.80 -44.89
CA ALA A 11 30.39 26.29 -43.69
C ALA A 11 30.36 24.76 -43.75
N ALA A 12 31.25 24.12 -43.02
CA ALA A 12 31.18 22.69 -42.74
C ALA A 12 30.07 22.42 -41.71
N SER A 13 28.90 21.98 -42.20
CA SER A 13 27.82 21.48 -41.35
C SER A 13 28.25 20.11 -40.82
N ALA A 14 28.82 20.09 -39.61
CA ALA A 14 28.96 18.86 -38.82
C ALA A 14 27.57 18.40 -38.40
N GLY A 15 27.03 17.43 -39.11
CA GLY A 15 25.83 16.71 -38.67
C GLY A 15 26.15 15.92 -37.39
N PHE A 16 25.70 16.45 -36.26
CA PHE A 16 25.62 15.66 -35.04
C PHE A 16 24.55 14.59 -35.27
N LEU A 17 24.98 13.39 -35.63
CA LEU A 17 24.20 12.19 -35.43
C LEU A 17 23.99 12.04 -33.91
N LEU A 18 22.85 12.52 -33.40
CA LEU A 18 22.32 12.10 -32.13
C LEU A 18 22.02 10.61 -32.25
N ALA A 19 23.02 9.78 -31.95
CA ALA A 19 22.78 8.40 -31.59
C ALA A 19 21.86 8.43 -30.37
N GLY A 20 20.55 8.24 -30.61
CA GLY A 20 19.59 8.04 -29.56
C GLY A 20 20.06 6.83 -28.74
N CYS A 21 20.63 7.05 -27.57
CA CYS A 21 20.85 5.99 -26.58
C CYS A 21 19.50 5.32 -26.39
N GLY A 22 19.39 4.07 -26.80
CA GLY A 22 18.24 3.23 -26.56
C GLY A 22 17.97 3.24 -25.05
N SER A 23 16.82 3.78 -24.64
CA SER A 23 16.45 3.97 -23.22
C SER A 23 15.96 2.70 -22.55
N GLY A 24 16.16 1.53 -23.16
CA GLY A 24 15.76 0.23 -22.63
C GLY A 24 16.80 -0.37 -21.67
N PRO A 25 16.41 -1.38 -20.88
CA PRO A 25 17.34 -2.13 -20.04
C PRO A 25 18.37 -2.85 -20.90
N LYS A 26 19.57 -3.11 -20.36
CA LYS A 26 20.60 -3.88 -21.07
C LYS A 26 20.18 -5.36 -21.17
N ASP A 27 20.74 -6.06 -22.16
CA ASP A 27 20.53 -7.51 -22.28
C ASP A 27 21.04 -8.23 -21.02
N GLY A 28 20.27 -9.18 -20.53
CA GLY A 28 20.61 -9.94 -19.32
C GLY A 28 19.39 -10.49 -18.58
N GLU A 29 19.70 -11.12 -17.46
CA GLU A 29 18.71 -11.66 -16.52
C GLU A 29 18.57 -10.69 -15.34
N TYR A 30 17.31 -10.40 -14.97
CA TYR A 30 16.93 -9.49 -13.90
C TYR A 30 15.97 -10.16 -12.95
N VAL A 31 15.98 -9.73 -11.70
CA VAL A 31 15.04 -10.19 -10.68
C VAL A 31 14.49 -8.97 -9.94
N ILE A 32 13.17 -8.90 -9.77
CA ILE A 32 12.50 -7.97 -8.88
C ILE A 32 11.79 -8.76 -7.80
N GLN A 33 11.97 -8.34 -6.55
CA GLN A 33 11.28 -8.86 -5.37
C GLN A 33 10.18 -7.87 -5.00
N LEU A 34 8.95 -8.36 -4.86
CA LEU A 34 7.83 -7.61 -4.33
C LEU A 34 7.56 -8.08 -2.91
N LEU A 35 7.57 -7.17 -1.94
CA LEU A 35 7.09 -7.42 -0.58
C LEU A 35 5.81 -6.63 -0.34
N THR A 36 4.86 -7.22 0.38
CA THR A 36 3.58 -6.58 0.65
C THR A 36 3.13 -6.77 2.10
N THR A 37 2.54 -5.73 2.66
CA THR A 37 1.64 -5.78 3.81
C THR A 37 0.27 -5.27 3.38
N ASN A 38 -0.74 -5.56 4.15
CA ASN A 38 -2.09 -5.00 3.99
C ASN A 38 -2.88 -5.15 5.28
N ASP A 39 -3.94 -4.34 5.42
CA ASP A 39 -4.84 -4.41 6.57
C ASP A 39 -4.05 -4.43 7.89
N VAL A 40 -3.07 -3.53 8.02
CA VAL A 40 -2.21 -3.42 9.20
C VAL A 40 -3.04 -2.99 10.42
N HIS A 41 -4.11 -2.21 10.20
CA HIS A 41 -5.08 -1.82 11.22
C HIS A 41 -4.44 -1.27 12.50
N GLY A 42 -3.44 -0.40 12.35
CA GLY A 42 -2.78 0.24 13.48
C GLY A 42 -1.88 -0.68 14.31
N THR A 43 -1.64 -1.95 13.92
CA THR A 43 -0.72 -2.84 14.62
C THR A 43 0.74 -2.44 14.38
N TYR A 44 1.05 -1.20 14.81
CA TYR A 44 2.36 -0.60 14.61
C TYR A 44 3.41 -1.18 15.57
N PHE A 45 3.02 -1.36 16.84
CA PHE A 45 3.88 -1.79 17.94
C PHE A 45 3.65 -3.25 18.32
N ASP A 46 4.69 -3.91 18.82
CA ASP A 46 4.72 -5.34 19.15
C ASP A 46 4.09 -5.69 20.50
N SER A 47 3.91 -4.70 21.37
CA SER A 47 3.42 -4.91 22.74
C SER A 47 1.97 -4.44 22.90
N THR A 48 1.21 -5.14 23.76
CA THR A 48 -0.11 -4.68 24.17
C THR A 48 0.03 -3.51 25.14
N TYR A 49 -0.90 -2.54 25.07
CA TYR A 49 -0.86 -1.37 25.96
C TYR A 49 -1.30 -1.69 27.38
N VAL A 50 -1.99 -2.81 27.57
CA VAL A 50 -2.44 -3.31 28.88
C VAL A 50 -1.88 -4.72 29.08
N GLY A 51 -1.23 -4.95 30.20
CA GLY A 51 -0.53 -6.22 30.48
C GLY A 51 0.78 -6.35 29.73
N ASN A 52 1.29 -7.58 29.61
CA ASN A 52 2.59 -7.90 29.01
C ASN A 52 2.45 -8.78 27.76
N GLY A 53 1.40 -8.54 26.97
CA GLY A 53 1.17 -9.32 25.74
C GLY A 53 2.07 -8.87 24.60
N VAL A 54 2.54 -9.84 23.81
CA VAL A 54 3.26 -9.61 22.57
C VAL A 54 2.32 -9.86 21.40
N LYS A 55 2.38 -9.00 20.38
CA LYS A 55 1.55 -9.11 19.16
C LYS A 55 2.42 -8.94 17.91
N LYS A 56 1.94 -9.45 16.79
CA LYS A 56 2.53 -9.18 15.48
C LYS A 56 2.36 -7.72 15.13
N SER A 57 3.36 -7.12 14.50
CA SER A 57 3.40 -5.67 14.25
C SER A 57 4.36 -5.33 13.10
N LEU A 58 4.40 -4.06 12.73
CA LEU A 58 5.38 -3.55 11.78
C LEU A 58 6.82 -3.74 12.28
N LEU A 59 7.05 -3.70 13.61
CA LEU A 59 8.36 -3.97 14.20
C LEU A 59 8.84 -5.39 13.89
N ALA A 60 7.92 -6.37 13.83
CA ALA A 60 8.22 -7.75 13.50
C ALA A 60 8.25 -8.03 11.98
N VAL A 61 7.62 -7.19 11.17
CA VAL A 61 7.73 -7.22 9.70
C VAL A 61 9.10 -6.76 9.23
N LYS A 62 9.68 -5.73 9.87
CA LYS A 62 10.94 -5.08 9.45
C LYS A 62 12.11 -6.07 9.25
N PRO A 63 12.41 -7.02 10.15
CA PRO A 63 13.48 -8.00 9.95
C PRO A 63 13.29 -8.88 8.72
N ILE A 64 12.05 -9.19 8.32
CA ILE A 64 11.77 -9.95 7.10
C ILE A 64 12.14 -9.11 5.87
N VAL A 65 11.69 -7.85 5.84
CA VAL A 65 12.00 -6.90 4.76
C VAL A 65 13.51 -6.72 4.60
N ASP A 66 14.22 -6.52 5.71
CA ASP A 66 15.69 -6.36 5.70
C ASP A 66 16.42 -7.62 5.24
N SER A 67 15.93 -8.80 5.63
CA SER A 67 16.49 -10.07 5.18
C SER A 67 16.39 -10.23 3.66
N VAL A 68 15.24 -9.91 3.07
CA VAL A 68 15.04 -9.98 1.61
C VAL A 68 15.89 -8.92 0.90
N ARG A 69 15.96 -7.70 1.43
CA ARG A 69 16.83 -6.65 0.89
C ARG A 69 18.29 -7.01 0.93
N ALA A 70 18.74 -7.63 2.03
CA ALA A 70 20.13 -8.08 2.16
C ALA A 70 20.47 -9.21 1.18
N ALA A 71 19.53 -10.14 0.95
CA ALA A 71 19.74 -11.29 0.06
C ALA A 71 19.67 -10.91 -1.43
N ALA A 72 18.70 -10.09 -1.83
CA ALA A 72 18.44 -9.75 -3.24
C ALA A 72 19.18 -8.50 -3.72
N GLY A 73 19.54 -7.59 -2.81
CA GLY A 73 19.92 -6.20 -3.07
C GLY A 73 18.72 -5.28 -2.89
N ALA A 74 18.88 -4.24 -2.06
CA ALA A 74 17.79 -3.33 -1.73
C ALA A 74 17.18 -2.60 -2.94
N ASP A 75 18.00 -2.35 -3.95
CA ASP A 75 17.61 -1.73 -5.21
C ASP A 75 16.70 -2.62 -6.08
N LYS A 76 16.58 -3.91 -5.78
CA LYS A 76 15.73 -4.88 -6.48
C LYS A 76 14.40 -5.16 -5.77
N VAL A 77 14.20 -4.58 -4.60
CA VAL A 77 13.00 -4.81 -3.80
C VAL A 77 12.02 -3.66 -3.97
N VAL A 78 10.78 -3.99 -4.27
CA VAL A 78 9.61 -3.11 -4.17
C VAL A 78 8.85 -3.52 -2.93
N PHE A 79 8.57 -2.57 -2.03
CA PHE A 79 7.82 -2.83 -0.81
C PHE A 79 6.61 -1.90 -0.71
N ILE A 80 5.41 -2.47 -0.70
CA ILE A 80 4.16 -1.72 -0.69
C ILE A 80 3.20 -2.17 0.40
N ASP A 81 2.29 -1.28 0.79
CA ASP A 81 1.14 -1.60 1.62
C ASP A 81 -0.16 -1.45 0.81
N ALA A 82 -1.08 -2.41 0.93
CA ALA A 82 -2.32 -2.42 0.18
C ALA A 82 -3.53 -1.84 0.94
N GLY A 83 -3.28 -0.97 1.93
CA GLY A 83 -4.30 -0.14 2.59
C GLY A 83 -4.83 -0.69 3.91
N ASP A 84 -5.73 0.09 4.50
CA ASP A 84 -6.30 -0.09 5.84
C ASP A 84 -5.23 -0.04 6.94
N CYS A 85 -4.51 1.08 6.95
CA CYS A 85 -3.46 1.33 7.93
C CYS A 85 -3.96 2.16 9.13
N LEU A 86 -4.99 3.00 8.94
CA LEU A 86 -5.34 4.10 9.83
C LEU A 86 -6.50 3.82 10.81
N GLN A 87 -6.96 2.59 10.93
CA GLN A 87 -8.07 2.23 11.81
C GLN A 87 -7.80 0.85 12.45
N GLY A 88 -8.25 0.65 13.69
CA GLY A 88 -8.24 -0.65 14.39
C GLY A 88 -7.59 -0.56 15.77
N ASP A 89 -6.28 -0.59 15.85
CA ASP A 89 -5.54 -0.51 17.12
C ASP A 89 -5.59 0.90 17.73
N ASN A 90 -5.43 0.99 19.05
CA ASN A 90 -5.44 2.26 19.79
C ASN A 90 -4.39 3.27 19.28
N ALA A 91 -3.27 2.79 18.71
CA ALA A 91 -2.28 3.67 18.12
C ALA A 91 -2.84 4.47 16.93
N ALA A 92 -3.58 3.81 16.03
CA ALA A 92 -4.23 4.51 14.93
C ALA A 92 -5.20 5.57 15.45
N TYR A 93 -6.08 5.21 16.40
CA TYR A 93 -7.02 6.15 16.99
C TYR A 93 -6.33 7.34 17.67
N TYR A 94 -5.30 7.08 18.47
CA TYR A 94 -4.57 8.11 19.20
C TYR A 94 -3.96 9.17 18.26
N PHE A 95 -3.23 8.75 17.23
CA PHE A 95 -2.59 9.68 16.31
C PHE A 95 -3.55 10.29 15.28
N ASN A 96 -4.69 9.66 15.02
CA ASN A 96 -5.73 10.25 14.18
C ASN A 96 -6.48 11.39 14.88
N TYR A 97 -6.83 11.22 16.16
CA TYR A 97 -7.87 12.03 16.81
C TYR A 97 -7.47 12.65 18.15
N VAL A 98 -6.44 12.14 18.83
CA VAL A 98 -6.00 12.64 20.14
C VAL A 98 -4.77 13.52 19.97
N ASP A 99 -3.67 13.00 19.46
CA ASP A 99 -2.50 13.80 19.13
C ASP A 99 -2.53 14.19 17.66
N THR A 100 -3.22 15.29 17.37
CA THR A 100 -3.35 15.81 16.00
C THR A 100 -2.30 16.85 15.63
N LEU A 101 -1.41 17.21 16.57
CA LEU A 101 -0.41 18.27 16.39
C LEU A 101 0.99 17.72 16.10
N SER A 102 1.38 16.60 16.72
CA SER A 102 2.66 15.94 16.46
C SER A 102 2.65 15.28 15.07
N PRO A 103 3.83 15.09 14.42
CA PRO A 103 3.90 14.31 13.19
C PRO A 103 3.27 12.93 13.37
N HIS A 104 2.36 12.55 12.47
CA HIS A 104 1.66 11.28 12.60
C HIS A 104 2.63 10.10 12.53
N VAL A 105 2.44 9.10 13.41
CA VAL A 105 3.38 7.98 13.54
C VAL A 105 3.45 7.12 12.28
N TYR A 106 2.32 6.87 11.59
CA TYR A 106 2.27 5.96 10.46
C TYR A 106 3.17 6.37 9.28
N PRO A 107 3.14 7.62 8.76
CA PRO A 107 4.07 8.06 7.72
C PRO A 107 5.54 7.93 8.13
N ARG A 108 5.87 8.18 9.40
CA ARG A 108 7.23 8.02 9.93
C ARG A 108 7.66 6.55 9.95
N LEU A 109 6.76 5.65 10.37
CA LEU A 109 6.98 4.20 10.32
C LEU A 109 7.12 3.71 8.87
N ALA A 110 6.24 4.18 7.96
CA ALA A 110 6.32 3.84 6.55
C ALA A 110 7.66 4.25 5.93
N ALA A 111 8.16 5.44 6.24
CA ALA A 111 9.47 5.92 5.81
C ALA A 111 10.61 5.07 6.40
N TYR A 112 10.57 4.76 7.70
CA TYR A 112 11.56 3.92 8.37
C TYR A 112 11.61 2.50 7.78
N MET A 113 10.44 1.92 7.51
CA MET A 113 10.28 0.63 6.85
C MET A 113 10.77 0.65 5.40
N GLY A 114 10.79 1.83 4.78
CA GLY A 114 11.14 2.03 3.38
C GLY A 114 10.07 1.50 2.43
N TYR A 115 8.81 1.79 2.70
CA TYR A 115 7.74 1.55 1.74
C TYR A 115 7.94 2.38 0.48
N ASP A 116 7.72 1.78 -0.67
CA ASP A 116 7.73 2.48 -1.95
C ASP A 116 6.38 3.15 -2.22
N ALA A 117 5.26 2.52 -1.85
CA ALA A 117 3.91 3.07 -2.00
C ALA A 117 2.95 2.50 -0.95
N VAL A 118 1.88 3.23 -0.67
CA VAL A 118 0.74 2.80 0.15
C VAL A 118 -0.53 2.99 -0.68
N THR A 119 -1.42 1.99 -0.69
CA THR A 119 -2.74 2.08 -1.31
C THR A 119 -3.76 2.59 -0.28
N VAL A 120 -4.75 3.33 -0.70
CA VAL A 120 -5.83 3.82 0.16
C VAL A 120 -6.84 2.71 0.40
N GLY A 121 -7.12 2.38 1.66
CA GLY A 121 -8.17 1.45 2.06
C GLY A 121 -9.47 2.15 2.46
N ASN A 122 -10.52 1.38 2.72
CA ASN A 122 -11.80 1.94 3.14
C ASN A 122 -11.76 2.51 4.55
N HIS A 123 -11.02 1.86 5.45
CA HIS A 123 -10.84 2.39 6.80
C HIS A 123 -9.87 3.58 6.85
N ASP A 124 -9.05 3.78 5.82
CA ASP A 124 -8.28 5.02 5.69
C ASP A 124 -9.22 6.19 5.35
N ILE A 125 -10.17 6.01 4.41
CA ILE A 125 -11.20 7.01 4.08
C ILE A 125 -12.18 7.25 5.24
N GLU A 126 -12.49 6.22 6.03
CA GLU A 126 -13.35 6.32 7.21
C GLU A 126 -12.84 7.36 8.22
N THR A 127 -11.55 7.60 8.28
CA THR A 127 -10.96 8.62 9.17
C THR A 127 -11.39 10.05 8.85
N GLY A 128 -11.88 10.30 7.65
CA GLY A 128 -12.31 11.61 7.16
C GLY A 128 -11.16 12.50 6.67
N HIS A 129 -11.50 13.54 5.91
CA HIS A 129 -10.58 14.45 5.24
C HIS A 129 -9.46 15.00 6.15
N LYS A 130 -9.77 15.34 7.39
CA LYS A 130 -8.75 15.91 8.30
C LYS A 130 -7.59 14.96 8.55
N VAL A 131 -7.84 13.64 8.51
CA VAL A 131 -6.83 12.62 8.78
C VAL A 131 -6.18 12.18 7.46
N TYR A 132 -6.94 11.60 6.54
CA TYR A 132 -6.31 11.02 5.35
C TYR A 132 -5.63 12.06 4.43
N ASP A 133 -6.12 13.31 4.36
CA ASP A 133 -5.41 14.38 3.62
C ASP A 133 -4.10 14.77 4.29
N ARG A 134 -4.04 14.74 5.63
CA ARG A 134 -2.81 14.92 6.39
C ARG A 134 -1.84 13.78 6.11
N ILE A 135 -2.31 12.54 6.20
CA ILE A 135 -1.50 11.34 5.93
C ILE A 135 -0.95 11.35 4.50
N ALA A 136 -1.77 11.70 3.51
CA ALA A 136 -1.33 11.80 2.11
C ALA A 136 -0.18 12.81 1.95
N ARG A 137 -0.27 14.00 2.57
CA ARG A 137 0.82 15.00 2.56
C ARG A 137 2.06 14.53 3.31
N ASP A 138 1.87 13.90 4.46
CA ASP A 138 2.99 13.43 5.29
C ASP A 138 3.74 12.28 4.58
N LEU A 139 3.04 11.31 3.97
CA LEU A 139 3.63 10.26 3.14
C LEU A 139 4.37 10.84 1.94
N GLU A 140 3.76 11.79 1.22
CA GLU A 140 4.39 12.45 0.06
C GLU A 140 5.67 13.19 0.45
N SER A 141 5.73 13.80 1.65
CA SER A 141 6.95 14.45 2.16
C SER A 141 8.13 13.48 2.32
N HIS A 142 7.83 12.19 2.49
CA HIS A 142 8.81 11.09 2.50
C HIS A 142 8.98 10.44 1.11
N GLY A 143 8.32 10.96 0.08
CA GLY A 143 8.36 10.43 -1.28
C GLY A 143 7.54 9.15 -1.46
N ILE A 144 6.63 8.84 -0.54
CA ILE A 144 5.75 7.67 -0.56
C ILE A 144 4.37 8.12 -1.06
N PRO A 145 3.90 7.71 -2.25
CA PRO A 145 2.57 8.05 -2.71
C PRO A 145 1.49 7.27 -1.95
N PHE A 146 0.35 7.93 -1.69
CA PHE A 146 -0.88 7.32 -1.19
C PHE A 146 -1.82 7.14 -2.38
N LEU A 147 -1.92 5.91 -2.92
CA LEU A 147 -2.46 5.63 -4.25
C LEU A 147 -3.94 5.21 -4.22
N ALA A 148 -4.77 5.83 -5.05
CA ALA A 148 -6.16 5.41 -5.31
C ALA A 148 -6.68 6.03 -6.62
N GLY A 149 -6.29 5.49 -7.78
CA GLY A 149 -6.62 6.04 -9.08
C GLY A 149 -8.10 6.05 -9.43
N ASN A 150 -8.92 5.23 -8.79
CA ASN A 150 -10.37 5.18 -8.98
C ASN A 150 -11.18 6.07 -8.01
N ALA A 151 -10.53 6.78 -7.09
CA ALA A 151 -11.15 7.83 -6.29
C ALA A 151 -11.12 9.13 -7.09
N ILE A 152 -12.23 9.50 -7.72
CA ILE A 152 -12.31 10.58 -8.71
C ILE A 152 -12.93 11.83 -8.09
N ARG A 153 -12.33 13.00 -8.29
CA ARG A 153 -12.86 14.29 -7.89
C ARG A 153 -14.14 14.61 -8.66
N THR A 154 -15.16 15.05 -7.95
CA THR A 154 -16.45 15.39 -8.56
C THR A 154 -16.45 16.75 -9.26
N ASP A 155 -15.47 17.61 -8.99
CA ASP A 155 -15.36 18.95 -9.56
C ASP A 155 -14.65 18.99 -10.93
N ASN A 156 -13.72 18.09 -11.20
CA ASN A 156 -12.90 18.13 -12.41
C ASN A 156 -12.69 16.77 -13.09
N GLY A 157 -13.14 15.67 -12.47
CA GLY A 157 -12.99 14.32 -13.05
C GLY A 157 -11.58 13.72 -12.94
N GLU A 158 -10.66 14.39 -12.25
CA GLU A 158 -9.30 13.89 -12.06
C GLU A 158 -9.21 13.00 -10.80
N PRO A 159 -8.23 12.09 -10.70
CA PRO A 159 -8.02 11.31 -9.48
C PRO A 159 -7.76 12.19 -8.26
N TYR A 160 -8.39 11.88 -7.12
CA TYR A 160 -8.18 12.57 -5.85
C TYR A 160 -6.80 12.24 -5.26
N PHE A 161 -6.41 10.96 -5.33
CA PHE A 161 -5.08 10.46 -4.98
C PHE A 161 -4.32 10.08 -6.25
N PRO A 162 -2.97 10.07 -6.23
CA PRO A 162 -2.20 9.61 -7.38
C PRO A 162 -2.62 8.22 -7.84
N LEU A 163 -2.64 8.00 -9.16
CA LEU A 163 -2.94 6.70 -9.75
C LEU A 163 -1.75 5.75 -9.65
N TYR A 164 -0.52 6.23 -9.92
CA TYR A 164 0.67 5.39 -10.01
C TYR A 164 1.95 6.14 -9.68
N LYS A 165 3.00 5.37 -9.45
CA LYS A 165 4.39 5.87 -9.42
C LYS A 165 5.33 4.92 -10.17
N ILE A 166 6.34 5.52 -10.80
CA ILE A 166 7.38 4.78 -11.53
C ILE A 166 8.65 4.73 -10.69
N TYR A 167 9.25 3.56 -10.64
CA TYR A 167 10.50 3.30 -9.94
C TYR A 167 11.54 2.73 -10.90
N LYS A 168 12.81 2.97 -10.60
CA LYS A 168 13.94 2.25 -11.19
C LYS A 168 14.46 1.26 -10.16
N LYS A 169 14.21 -0.03 -10.38
CA LYS A 169 14.58 -1.11 -9.47
C LYS A 169 15.42 -2.15 -10.21
N GLY A 170 16.60 -2.47 -9.69
CA GLY A 170 17.49 -3.48 -10.27
C GLY A 170 17.85 -3.24 -11.74
N GLY A 171 17.79 -2.01 -12.22
CA GLY A 171 18.00 -1.65 -13.64
C GLY A 171 16.74 -1.67 -14.51
N LEU A 172 15.61 -2.16 -14.00
CA LEU A 172 14.31 -2.17 -14.67
C LEU A 172 13.44 -0.98 -14.27
N LYS A 173 12.49 -0.59 -15.15
CA LYS A 173 11.42 0.35 -14.87
C LYS A 173 10.21 -0.41 -14.32
N VAL A 174 9.82 -0.12 -13.09
CA VAL A 174 8.69 -0.75 -12.40
C VAL A 174 7.59 0.28 -12.20
N ALA A 175 6.36 -0.03 -12.64
CA ALA A 175 5.17 0.76 -12.36
C ALA A 175 4.40 0.12 -11.20
N VAL A 176 4.00 0.92 -10.20
CA VAL A 176 3.07 0.54 -9.15
C VAL A 176 1.83 1.40 -9.32
N LEU A 177 0.69 0.77 -9.61
CA LEU A 177 -0.62 1.42 -9.68
C LEU A 177 -1.42 1.05 -8.42
N GLY A 178 -2.20 1.99 -7.90
CA GLY A 178 -3.03 1.75 -6.70
C GLY A 178 -4.50 2.12 -6.91
N PHE A 179 -5.39 1.30 -6.35
CA PHE A 179 -6.84 1.49 -6.43
C PHE A 179 -7.49 1.12 -5.09
N THR A 180 -8.52 1.87 -4.73
CA THR A 180 -9.31 1.60 -3.52
C THR A 180 -10.59 0.83 -3.83
N ASN A 181 -11.34 0.40 -2.80
CA ASN A 181 -12.59 -0.33 -2.97
C ASN A 181 -13.66 0.54 -3.62
N ALA A 182 -14.37 0.00 -4.60
CA ALA A 182 -15.46 0.72 -5.27
C ALA A 182 -16.74 0.81 -4.41
N ASN A 183 -16.86 -0.01 -3.35
CA ASN A 183 -18.07 -0.12 -2.51
C ASN A 183 -18.17 0.95 -1.40
N MET A 184 -17.25 1.92 -1.36
CA MET A 184 -17.17 2.98 -0.33
C MET A 184 -18.50 3.64 0.01
N LYS A 185 -19.29 3.96 -1.02
CA LYS A 185 -20.57 4.68 -0.88
C LYS A 185 -21.61 3.91 -0.07
N ASN A 186 -21.52 2.59 -0.05
CA ASN A 186 -22.45 1.72 0.69
C ASN A 186 -22.05 1.55 2.16
N TRP A 187 -20.81 1.85 2.52
CA TRP A 187 -20.28 1.65 3.87
C TRP A 187 -20.13 2.94 4.67
N LEU A 188 -19.74 4.02 3.97
CA LEU A 188 -19.30 5.24 4.62
C LEU A 188 -20.24 6.41 4.34
N SER A 189 -20.47 7.23 5.37
CA SER A 189 -21.21 8.48 5.23
C SER A 189 -20.52 9.42 4.23
N GLU A 190 -21.30 10.06 3.34
CA GLU A 190 -20.80 10.96 2.30
C GLU A 190 -19.87 12.08 2.83
N LYS A 191 -20.09 12.55 4.05
CA LYS A 191 -19.24 13.58 4.68
C LYS A 191 -17.77 13.15 4.81
N LEU A 192 -17.48 11.83 4.85
CA LEU A 192 -16.13 11.30 5.00
C LEU A 192 -15.37 11.27 3.68
N TRP A 193 -16.08 11.18 2.55
CA TRP A 193 -15.52 11.14 1.21
C TRP A 193 -16.08 12.23 0.28
N SER A 194 -16.62 13.32 0.86
CA SER A 194 -17.20 14.43 0.10
C SER A 194 -16.22 14.96 -0.98
N GLY A 195 -16.74 15.31 -2.15
CA GLY A 195 -15.91 15.75 -3.28
C GLY A 195 -15.24 14.62 -4.07
N MET A 196 -15.53 13.35 -3.75
CA MET A 196 -15.05 12.18 -4.49
C MET A 196 -16.19 11.30 -4.98
N THR A 197 -15.91 10.47 -5.96
CA THR A 197 -16.69 9.30 -6.35
C THR A 197 -15.73 8.13 -6.57
N PHE A 198 -16.23 6.90 -6.50
CA PHE A 198 -15.41 5.70 -6.63
C PHE A 198 -15.89 4.89 -7.82
N GLU A 199 -14.99 4.64 -8.77
CA GLU A 199 -15.30 3.90 -9.98
C GLU A 199 -15.06 2.41 -9.80
N SER A 200 -15.81 1.60 -10.58
CA SER A 200 -15.67 0.15 -10.58
C SER A 200 -14.30 -0.29 -11.11
N LEU A 201 -13.69 -1.28 -10.44
CA LEU A 201 -12.29 -1.65 -10.67
C LEU A 201 -12.06 -2.37 -12.00
N VAL A 202 -12.83 -3.43 -12.28
CA VAL A 202 -12.47 -4.38 -13.34
C VAL A 202 -12.28 -3.73 -14.72
N PRO A 203 -13.18 -2.87 -15.23
CA PRO A 203 -12.95 -2.21 -16.51
C PRO A 203 -11.87 -1.11 -16.43
N LEU A 204 -11.85 -0.34 -15.36
CA LEU A 204 -10.98 0.83 -15.20
C LEU A 204 -9.50 0.43 -15.08
N VAL A 205 -9.20 -0.60 -14.27
CA VAL A 205 -7.81 -0.99 -14.00
C VAL A 205 -7.08 -1.40 -15.28
N GLN A 206 -7.74 -2.13 -16.19
CA GLN A 206 -7.10 -2.48 -17.48
C GLN A 206 -6.85 -1.25 -18.35
N GLU A 207 -7.81 -0.33 -18.42
CA GLU A 207 -7.66 0.91 -19.19
C GLU A 207 -6.49 1.75 -18.67
N ASP A 208 -6.37 1.89 -17.36
CA ASP A 208 -5.29 2.66 -16.74
C ASP A 208 -3.92 1.96 -16.86
N VAL A 209 -3.87 0.63 -16.75
CA VAL A 209 -2.67 -0.16 -17.05
C VAL A 209 -2.23 0.09 -18.49
N ASP A 210 -3.14 0.06 -19.45
CA ASP A 210 -2.81 0.29 -20.86
C ASP A 210 -2.30 1.71 -21.10
N LYS A 211 -2.90 2.73 -20.50
CA LYS A 211 -2.44 4.14 -20.55
C LYS A 211 -1.03 4.28 -19.95
N VAL A 212 -0.77 3.70 -18.78
CA VAL A 212 0.54 3.74 -18.11
C VAL A 212 1.58 3.00 -18.94
N ARG A 213 1.25 1.82 -19.48
CA ARG A 213 2.17 1.08 -20.35
C ARG A 213 2.51 1.83 -21.65
N ALA A 214 1.53 2.47 -22.26
CA ALA A 214 1.75 3.26 -23.48
C ALA A 214 2.67 4.47 -23.22
N LYS A 215 2.43 5.18 -22.11
CA LYS A 215 3.14 6.41 -21.74
C LYS A 215 4.53 6.13 -21.17
N GLU A 216 4.60 5.25 -20.16
CA GLU A 216 5.78 5.06 -19.32
C GLU A 216 6.67 3.89 -19.80
N LYS A 217 6.10 2.92 -20.50
CA LYS A 217 6.77 1.71 -20.99
C LYS A 217 7.52 0.96 -19.87
N PRO A 218 6.84 0.59 -18.79
CA PRO A 218 7.44 -0.15 -17.69
C PRO A 218 7.81 -1.57 -18.10
N ASP A 219 8.90 -2.08 -17.52
CA ASP A 219 9.33 -3.47 -17.69
C ASP A 219 8.53 -4.41 -16.79
N VAL A 220 8.14 -3.93 -15.59
CA VAL A 220 7.32 -4.65 -14.60
C VAL A 220 6.16 -3.77 -14.16
N VAL A 221 4.97 -4.36 -14.03
CA VAL A 221 3.74 -3.67 -13.60
C VAL A 221 3.13 -4.38 -12.39
N ILE A 222 2.91 -3.63 -11.31
CA ILE A 222 2.27 -4.08 -10.07
C ILE A 222 0.97 -3.29 -9.93
N VAL A 223 -0.14 -3.98 -9.74
CA VAL A 223 -1.45 -3.41 -9.41
C VAL A 223 -1.75 -3.74 -7.96
N SER A 224 -1.83 -2.73 -7.12
CA SER A 224 -2.25 -2.83 -5.73
C SER A 224 -3.68 -2.35 -5.59
N VAL A 225 -4.56 -3.19 -5.07
CA VAL A 225 -5.99 -2.88 -4.95
C VAL A 225 -6.49 -3.21 -3.54
N HIS A 226 -7.09 -2.22 -2.89
CA HIS A 226 -7.77 -2.47 -1.62
C HIS A 226 -9.14 -3.08 -1.86
N SER A 227 -9.18 -4.36 -2.20
CA SER A 227 -10.36 -5.17 -2.49
C SER A 227 -10.08 -6.61 -2.10
N GLY A 228 -11.08 -7.33 -1.62
CA GLY A 228 -10.96 -8.73 -1.22
C GLY A 228 -10.53 -9.64 -2.38
N THR A 229 -10.03 -10.83 -2.04
CA THR A 229 -9.68 -11.86 -3.02
C THR A 229 -10.87 -12.20 -3.90
N GLY A 230 -12.05 -12.42 -3.30
CA GLY A 230 -13.30 -12.70 -4.00
C GLY A 230 -13.33 -14.02 -4.77
N PRO A 231 -14.48 -14.40 -5.35
CA PRO A 231 -14.67 -15.64 -6.10
C PRO A 231 -14.12 -15.58 -7.54
N GLY A 232 -13.97 -14.39 -8.11
CA GLY A 232 -13.50 -14.20 -9.48
C GLY A 232 -14.55 -14.58 -10.54
N ASP A 233 -15.81 -14.28 -10.28
CA ASP A 233 -16.97 -14.47 -11.16
C ASP A 233 -17.77 -13.17 -11.37
N GLY A 234 -17.25 -12.03 -10.90
CA GLY A 234 -17.87 -10.72 -11.00
C GLY A 234 -19.03 -10.47 -10.04
N SER A 235 -19.35 -11.41 -9.15
CA SER A 235 -20.53 -11.33 -8.27
C SER A 235 -20.30 -10.44 -7.03
N MET A 236 -19.05 -10.11 -6.69
CA MET A 236 -18.70 -9.45 -5.44
C MET A 236 -17.93 -8.13 -5.71
N LEU A 237 -18.62 -6.99 -5.51
CA LEU A 237 -18.01 -5.66 -5.73
C LEU A 237 -16.87 -5.36 -4.75
N GLU A 238 -16.96 -5.82 -3.51
CA GLU A 238 -15.93 -5.61 -2.48
C GLU A 238 -14.74 -6.58 -2.57
N GLY A 239 -14.86 -7.64 -3.39
CA GLY A 239 -13.87 -8.69 -3.55
C GLY A 239 -13.55 -8.97 -5.02
N GLN A 240 -12.79 -8.09 -5.69
CA GLN A 240 -12.48 -8.17 -7.12
C GLN A 240 -11.05 -8.62 -7.42
N GLY A 241 -10.25 -9.03 -6.41
CA GLY A 241 -8.86 -9.43 -6.60
C GLY A 241 -8.71 -10.58 -7.61
N MET A 242 -9.54 -11.62 -7.49
CA MET A 242 -9.51 -12.76 -8.42
C MET A 242 -10.07 -12.42 -9.82
N ASP A 243 -11.01 -11.47 -9.91
CA ASP A 243 -11.50 -10.98 -11.20
C ASP A 243 -10.40 -10.25 -11.96
N LEU A 244 -9.64 -9.37 -11.26
CA LEU A 244 -8.48 -8.69 -11.82
C LEU A 244 -7.38 -9.68 -12.21
N TYR A 245 -7.04 -10.64 -11.35
CA TYR A 245 -6.05 -11.67 -11.66
C TYR A 245 -6.37 -12.44 -12.94
N LYS A 246 -7.65 -12.80 -13.16
CA LYS A 246 -8.09 -13.55 -14.34
C LYS A 246 -8.18 -12.69 -15.61
N SER A 247 -8.48 -11.40 -15.47
CA SER A 247 -8.81 -10.53 -16.62
C SER A 247 -7.67 -9.63 -17.08
N LEU A 248 -6.79 -9.18 -16.16
CA LEU A 248 -5.74 -8.23 -16.48
C LEU A 248 -4.67 -8.81 -17.42
N ARG A 249 -4.18 -7.96 -18.31
CA ARG A 249 -3.09 -8.25 -19.22
C ARG A 249 -1.96 -7.25 -19.05
N GLY A 250 -0.71 -7.73 -19.18
CA GLY A 250 0.46 -6.87 -19.06
C GLY A 250 0.74 -6.40 -17.63
N VAL A 251 0.24 -7.14 -16.64
CA VAL A 251 0.45 -6.96 -15.20
C VAL A 251 1.23 -8.16 -14.68
N ASP A 252 2.20 -7.93 -13.82
CA ASP A 252 3.03 -8.97 -13.21
C ASP A 252 2.48 -9.45 -11.87
N PHE A 253 1.95 -8.52 -11.07
CA PHE A 253 1.33 -8.85 -9.78
C PHE A 253 0.06 -8.05 -9.55
N VAL A 254 -0.97 -8.74 -9.03
CA VAL A 254 -2.11 -8.13 -8.34
C VAL A 254 -1.90 -8.34 -6.85
N VAL A 255 -1.87 -7.25 -6.09
CA VAL A 255 -1.87 -7.28 -4.62
C VAL A 255 -3.27 -6.86 -4.18
N CYS A 256 -3.97 -7.74 -3.48
CA CYS A 256 -5.31 -7.49 -2.92
C CYS A 256 -5.30 -7.57 -1.39
N SER A 257 -6.39 -7.16 -0.74
CA SER A 257 -6.49 -6.94 0.71
C SER A 257 -7.94 -7.00 1.19
N HIS A 258 -8.35 -6.24 2.21
CA HIS A 258 -9.73 -6.00 2.64
C HIS A 258 -10.45 -7.19 3.30
N ASP A 259 -10.41 -8.39 2.74
CA ASP A 259 -11.10 -9.57 3.29
C ASP A 259 -10.30 -10.29 4.39
N HIS A 260 -9.12 -9.78 4.73
CA HIS A 260 -8.21 -10.30 5.77
C HIS A 260 -7.80 -11.77 5.58
N ARG A 261 -7.96 -12.33 4.38
CA ARG A 261 -7.69 -13.74 4.09
C ARG A 261 -6.31 -13.88 3.45
N PRO A 262 -5.32 -14.51 4.14
CA PRO A 262 -4.04 -14.76 3.51
C PRO A 262 -4.24 -15.71 2.33
N PHE A 263 -3.81 -15.27 1.15
CA PHE A 263 -3.98 -16.03 -0.07
C PHE A 263 -2.89 -15.67 -1.09
N VAL A 264 -2.34 -16.67 -1.76
CA VAL A 264 -1.44 -16.48 -2.90
C VAL A 264 -1.77 -17.48 -4.00
N THR A 265 -1.61 -17.05 -5.23
CA THR A 265 -1.62 -17.91 -6.41
C THR A 265 -0.80 -17.26 -7.51
N CYS A 266 -0.23 -18.03 -8.42
CA CYS A 266 0.43 -17.50 -9.60
C CYS A 266 0.30 -18.47 -10.77
N CYS A 267 0.42 -17.91 -11.98
CA CYS A 267 0.69 -18.63 -13.21
C CYS A 267 1.89 -17.99 -13.91
N ASP A 268 2.25 -18.50 -15.07
CA ASP A 268 3.46 -18.04 -15.80
C ASP A 268 3.45 -16.53 -16.11
N SER A 269 2.29 -15.90 -16.16
CA SER A 269 2.15 -14.51 -16.61
C SER A 269 1.82 -13.49 -15.50
N ILE A 270 1.29 -13.92 -14.35
CA ILE A 270 0.82 -13.03 -13.28
C ILE A 270 0.77 -13.74 -11.93
N GLY A 271 1.07 -13.02 -10.85
CA GLY A 271 0.86 -13.45 -9.48
C GLY A 271 -0.25 -12.65 -8.77
N LEU A 272 -0.93 -13.29 -7.81
CA LEU A 272 -1.86 -12.63 -6.90
C LEU A 272 -1.42 -12.88 -5.47
N ILE A 273 -1.42 -11.83 -4.65
CA ILE A 273 -0.97 -11.85 -3.25
C ILE A 273 -1.99 -11.11 -2.38
N ASN A 274 -2.41 -11.75 -1.30
CA ASN A 274 -3.11 -11.15 -0.17
C ASN A 274 -2.38 -11.58 1.12
N SER A 275 -1.79 -10.64 1.83
CA SER A 275 -0.98 -10.93 3.04
C SER A 275 -1.82 -11.21 4.29
N GLY A 276 -3.14 -11.15 4.19
CA GLY A 276 -4.07 -11.28 5.32
C GLY A 276 -4.26 -9.96 6.06
N SER A 277 -4.04 -9.92 7.38
CA SER A 277 -4.21 -8.69 8.17
C SER A 277 -3.35 -8.70 9.42
N HIS A 278 -3.23 -7.52 10.09
CA HIS A 278 -2.56 -7.38 11.40
C HIS A 278 -1.14 -7.96 11.39
N CYS A 279 -0.38 -7.72 10.33
CA CYS A 279 1.00 -8.18 10.18
C CYS A 279 1.18 -9.71 10.38
N ARG A 280 0.16 -10.54 10.07
CA ARG A 280 0.28 -12.00 10.23
C ARG A 280 1.28 -12.62 9.27
N PHE A 281 1.35 -12.07 8.07
CA PHE A 281 2.26 -12.49 7.02
C PHE A 281 2.82 -11.27 6.29
N VAL A 282 3.96 -11.45 5.65
CA VAL A 282 4.46 -10.59 4.57
C VAL A 282 4.24 -11.36 3.28
N GLY A 283 3.53 -10.74 2.34
CA GLY A 283 3.41 -11.29 0.99
C GLY A 283 4.73 -11.11 0.24
N HIS A 284 5.16 -12.13 -0.49
CA HIS A 284 6.40 -12.09 -1.25
C HIS A 284 6.15 -12.59 -2.67
N GLY A 285 6.45 -11.74 -3.64
CA GLY A 285 6.41 -12.05 -5.06
C GLY A 285 7.81 -11.94 -5.66
N THR A 286 8.15 -12.85 -6.57
CA THR A 286 9.38 -12.76 -7.37
C THR A 286 9.03 -12.77 -8.85
N VAL A 287 9.56 -11.82 -9.62
CA VAL A 287 9.53 -11.88 -11.07
C VAL A 287 10.96 -11.91 -11.62
N ASN A 288 11.27 -12.97 -12.36
CA ASN A 288 12.50 -13.06 -13.15
C ASN A 288 12.21 -12.53 -14.56
N VAL A 289 13.08 -11.69 -15.08
CA VAL A 289 12.88 -10.99 -16.36
C VAL A 289 14.09 -11.20 -17.23
N THR A 290 13.91 -11.75 -18.44
CA THR A 290 14.95 -11.87 -19.45
C THR A 290 14.82 -10.72 -20.45
N VAL A 291 15.91 -10.01 -20.71
CA VAL A 291 16.00 -8.92 -21.67
C VAL A 291 16.93 -9.31 -22.81
N LYS A 292 16.48 -9.11 -24.06
CA LYS A 292 17.27 -9.23 -25.30
C LYS A 292 16.95 -8.06 -26.23
N ASP A 293 17.98 -7.53 -26.87
CA ASP A 293 17.87 -6.37 -27.78
C ASP A 293 17.15 -5.17 -27.11
N GLY A 294 17.41 -4.97 -25.80
CA GLY A 294 16.80 -3.91 -24.99
C GLY A 294 15.30 -4.08 -24.74
N LYS A 295 14.74 -5.29 -24.93
CA LYS A 295 13.33 -5.62 -24.73
C LYS A 295 13.16 -6.81 -23.81
N VAL A 296 12.13 -6.77 -22.98
CA VAL A 296 11.69 -7.92 -22.19
C VAL A 296 11.15 -9.01 -23.14
N VAL A 297 11.76 -10.20 -23.09
CA VAL A 297 11.38 -11.33 -23.95
C VAL A 297 10.71 -12.47 -23.18
N SER A 298 10.97 -12.60 -21.89
CA SER A 298 10.27 -13.56 -21.02
C SER A 298 10.22 -13.10 -19.59
N LYS A 299 9.23 -13.62 -18.86
CA LYS A 299 9.07 -13.46 -17.41
C LYS A 299 8.62 -14.77 -16.79
N THR A 300 9.03 -15.01 -15.54
CA THR A 300 8.48 -16.07 -14.70
C THR A 300 8.16 -15.50 -13.32
N HIS A 301 7.08 -15.98 -12.71
CA HIS A 301 6.56 -15.43 -11.47
C HIS A 301 6.50 -16.51 -10.38
N SER A 302 6.68 -16.10 -9.13
CA SER A 302 6.34 -16.91 -7.96
C SER A 302 5.76 -16.05 -6.86
N THR A 303 4.95 -16.65 -6.00
CA THR A 303 4.31 -15.98 -4.85
C THR A 303 4.35 -16.87 -3.63
N GLU A 304 4.58 -16.29 -2.45
CA GLU A 304 4.53 -16.98 -1.18
C GLU A 304 4.09 -16.04 -0.05
N LEU A 305 3.77 -16.61 1.11
CA LEU A 305 3.50 -15.89 2.34
C LEU A 305 4.56 -16.22 3.38
N ILE A 306 5.25 -15.20 3.87
CA ILE A 306 6.28 -15.36 4.93
C ILE A 306 5.59 -15.08 6.27
N PRO A 307 5.48 -16.05 7.18
CA PRO A 307 4.85 -15.84 8.47
C PRO A 307 5.69 -14.91 9.35
N VAL A 308 5.01 -13.96 10.02
CA VAL A 308 5.67 -13.02 10.94
C VAL A 308 5.76 -13.65 12.33
N ASP A 309 6.96 -13.66 12.89
CA ASP A 309 7.22 -14.05 14.28
C ASP A 309 7.20 -12.80 15.19
N PRO A 310 6.24 -12.68 16.11
CA PRO A 310 6.12 -11.48 16.96
C PRO A 310 7.29 -11.32 17.94
N HIS A 311 8.09 -12.36 18.17
CA HIS A 311 9.27 -12.32 19.04
C HIS A 311 10.55 -11.90 18.30
N ARG A 312 10.49 -11.74 16.98
CA ARG A 312 11.62 -11.32 16.16
C ARG A 312 11.37 -9.92 15.60
N ILE A 313 11.69 -8.91 16.40
CA ILE A 313 11.47 -7.51 16.08
C ILE A 313 12.76 -6.79 15.70
N ASP A 314 12.63 -5.64 15.04
CA ASP A 314 13.72 -4.67 14.90
C ASP A 314 13.83 -3.83 16.19
N THR A 315 14.84 -4.13 16.99
CA THR A 315 15.04 -3.45 18.30
C THR A 315 15.51 -2.01 18.17
N GLN A 316 16.03 -1.59 17.01
CA GLN A 316 16.35 -0.17 16.78
C GLN A 316 15.06 0.60 16.49
N MET A 317 14.20 0.07 15.63
CA MET A 317 12.87 0.64 15.37
C MET A 317 12.04 0.72 16.65
N GLU A 318 12.08 -0.30 17.51
CA GLU A 318 11.43 -0.28 18.81
C GLU A 318 11.90 0.92 19.66
N ARG A 319 13.22 1.12 19.77
CA ARG A 319 13.77 2.26 20.51
C ARG A 319 13.40 3.61 19.91
N ASP A 320 13.48 3.74 18.60
CA ASP A 320 13.23 5.00 17.89
C ASP A 320 11.77 5.46 17.96
N PHE A 321 10.84 4.52 18.16
CA PHE A 321 9.39 4.77 18.29
C PHE A 321 8.84 4.49 19.69
N TYR A 322 9.71 4.31 20.69
CA TYR A 322 9.30 3.98 22.06
C TYR A 322 8.45 5.08 22.70
N GLU A 323 8.76 6.35 22.47
CA GLU A 323 7.98 7.47 23.01
C GLU A 323 6.57 7.50 22.41
N ASP A 324 6.43 7.19 21.12
CA ASP A 324 5.13 7.06 20.44
C ASP A 324 4.30 5.93 21.09
N TYR A 325 4.92 4.76 21.34
CA TYR A 325 4.26 3.65 22.04
C TYR A 325 3.82 4.05 23.45
N GLN A 326 4.70 4.71 24.22
CA GLN A 326 4.39 5.15 25.58
C GLN A 326 3.23 6.14 25.61
N ALA A 327 3.16 7.08 24.66
CA ALA A 327 2.05 8.02 24.57
C ALA A 327 0.70 7.30 24.38
N VAL A 328 0.65 6.30 23.51
CA VAL A 328 -0.54 5.47 23.32
C VAL A 328 -0.86 4.63 24.56
N GLN A 329 0.17 4.09 25.22
CA GLN A 329 0.00 3.31 26.44
C GLN A 329 -0.62 4.16 27.57
N VAL A 330 -0.10 5.37 27.79
CA VAL A 330 -0.63 6.31 28.78
C VAL A 330 -2.10 6.64 28.48
N PHE A 331 -2.42 6.93 27.21
CA PHE A 331 -3.80 7.18 26.79
C PHE A 331 -4.70 5.97 27.03
N THR A 332 -4.26 4.76 26.66
CA THR A 332 -5.05 3.52 26.75
C THR A 332 -5.30 3.07 28.19
N THR A 333 -4.37 3.39 29.09
CA THR A 333 -4.44 2.95 30.50
C THR A 333 -5.07 3.97 31.43
N GLN A 334 -5.60 5.08 30.89
CA GLN A 334 -6.36 6.06 31.70
C GLN A 334 -7.57 5.40 32.32
N GLU A 335 -7.74 5.62 33.61
CA GLU A 335 -8.95 5.21 34.31
C GLU A 335 -10.14 6.05 33.83
N VAL A 336 -11.14 5.40 33.24
CA VAL A 336 -12.36 6.04 32.70
C VAL A 336 -13.60 5.72 33.54
N GLY A 337 -13.50 4.80 34.49
CA GLY A 337 -14.58 4.41 35.39
C GLY A 337 -14.32 3.07 36.06
N GLU A 338 -15.26 2.69 36.93
CA GLU A 338 -15.22 1.44 37.68
C GLU A 338 -16.39 0.55 37.26
N LEU A 339 -16.10 -0.72 36.95
CA LEU A 339 -17.13 -1.75 36.75
C LEU A 339 -17.45 -2.40 38.10
N LYS A 340 -18.73 -2.39 38.50
CA LYS A 340 -19.20 -2.99 39.73
C LYS A 340 -19.35 -4.51 39.66
N VAL A 341 -19.22 -5.10 38.48
CA VAL A 341 -19.35 -6.53 38.22
C VAL A 341 -18.26 -6.97 37.21
N ASP A 342 -17.83 -8.20 37.32
CA ASP A 342 -16.94 -8.80 36.35
C ASP A 342 -17.65 -8.95 35.00
N MET A 343 -17.12 -8.31 33.96
CA MET A 343 -17.60 -8.45 32.58
C MET A 343 -16.55 -9.15 31.71
N ARG A 344 -16.97 -10.21 31.03
CA ARG A 344 -16.09 -10.98 30.13
C ARG A 344 -16.64 -10.96 28.73
N THR A 345 -15.89 -10.46 27.78
CA THR A 345 -16.28 -10.40 26.37
C THR A 345 -16.69 -11.76 25.79
N ARG A 346 -16.02 -12.85 26.23
CA ARG A 346 -16.34 -14.22 25.83
C ARG A 346 -17.77 -14.68 26.19
N ASP A 347 -18.39 -14.05 27.20
CA ASP A 347 -19.75 -14.42 27.57
C ASP A 347 -20.79 -13.97 26.55
N ALA A 348 -20.44 -13.01 25.68
CA ALA A 348 -21.26 -12.62 24.52
C ALA A 348 -21.56 -13.79 23.56
N TYR A 349 -20.67 -14.78 23.46
CA TYR A 349 -20.93 -15.99 22.65
C TYR A 349 -22.05 -16.87 23.20
N LYS A 350 -22.47 -16.67 24.45
CA LYS A 350 -23.56 -17.40 25.09
C LYS A 350 -24.89 -16.66 25.04
N GLY A 351 -24.93 -15.48 24.41
CA GLY A 351 -26.10 -14.62 24.31
C GLY A 351 -26.00 -13.36 25.15
N MET A 352 -27.15 -12.85 25.62
CA MET A 352 -27.21 -11.63 26.42
C MET A 352 -26.44 -11.79 27.74
N CYS A 353 -25.55 -10.83 27.99
CA CYS A 353 -24.75 -10.76 29.23
C CYS A 353 -24.48 -9.29 29.59
N ASP A 354 -23.91 -9.04 30.76
CA ASP A 354 -23.64 -7.67 31.24
C ASP A 354 -22.76 -6.88 30.29
N TYR A 355 -21.79 -7.52 29.66
CA TYR A 355 -20.95 -6.89 28.62
C TYR A 355 -21.79 -6.42 27.41
N VAL A 356 -22.64 -7.29 26.85
CA VAL A 356 -23.52 -6.94 25.72
C VAL A 356 -24.51 -5.85 26.12
N ASN A 357 -25.10 -5.94 27.34
CA ASN A 357 -26.01 -4.93 27.86
C ASN A 357 -25.32 -3.56 28.00
N LEU A 358 -24.08 -3.52 28.51
CA LEU A 358 -23.31 -2.28 28.61
C LEU A 358 -23.10 -1.66 27.26
N VAL A 359 -22.63 -2.44 26.26
CA VAL A 359 -22.40 -1.96 24.89
C VAL A 359 -23.70 -1.39 24.29
N HIS A 360 -24.82 -2.12 24.39
CA HIS A 360 -26.11 -1.63 23.90
C HIS A 360 -26.57 -0.35 24.60
N THR A 361 -26.38 -0.25 25.91
CA THR A 361 -26.76 0.94 26.67
C THR A 361 -25.96 2.16 26.25
N LEU A 362 -24.65 2.00 26.03
CA LEU A 362 -23.79 3.07 25.55
C LEU A 362 -24.18 3.49 24.11
N CYS A 363 -24.40 2.53 23.22
CA CYS A 363 -24.83 2.81 21.85
C CYS A 363 -26.17 3.56 21.81
N LEU A 364 -27.16 3.13 22.63
CA LEU A 364 -28.46 3.81 22.71
C LEU A 364 -28.34 5.23 23.32
N GLY A 365 -27.43 5.43 24.29
CA GLY A 365 -27.17 6.73 24.87
C GLY A 365 -26.48 7.73 23.94
N CYS A 366 -25.77 7.22 22.93
CA CYS A 366 -25.09 8.01 21.89
C CYS A 366 -25.93 8.16 20.61
N ALA A 367 -27.06 7.45 20.50
CA ALA A 367 -27.94 7.57 19.34
C ALA A 367 -28.62 8.97 19.33
N PRO A 368 -28.71 9.62 18.13
CA PRO A 368 -29.32 10.95 17.99
C PRO A 368 -30.81 10.95 18.28
#